data_6ac2dfd06397654c68e5e5f2456cb56d
#
_entry.id   6ac2dfd06397654c68e5e5f2456cb56d
#
_cell.length_a   1.000
_cell.length_b   1.000
_cell.length_c   1.000
_cell.angle_alpha   90.00
_cell.angle_beta   90.00
_cell.angle_gamma   90.00
#
_symmetry.space_group_name_H-M   'P 1'
#
loop_
_entity.id
_entity.type
_entity.pdbx_description
1 polymer ?
#
loop_
_entity_poly.entity_id
_entity_poly.type
_entity_poly.pdbx_seq_one_letter_code
_entity_poly.pdbx_strand_id
1 'polypeptide(L)'
;INFTSGTTGRPKGIVHVHGGYQVGVIGATLMTCGMASDDVNLCLSDIGWIGGTSYAVYAPLLVGCTTVIYEGAIDHPDAGVLWRIVERERVTLLWTSPTAIRIHIRYGPEPVKDHDLSSLRLVLCGGEVLTPPVRKWFEEHVLPEGAVLVDHMGQTEAGCMLVTYPFGVTKELKIKPGACGFPLPGTDVRVVREDGRPVSTGEKGEMILEKPIPSLTPTLWSDHVRYVKEYWSKYKGRFRIGDLAFVDEEGYFYLLGRTDETIKVSGHRIGAPELESVIAGLDEVAEVVVVGMPDPLRGEVPVAFVVLKSGYLPNMELERKIVDEVRRRFGAIADLRRVYFVNALPKTRTGKLMRSLVRALVRGAELPDYSNIEDESVVEELKRVISGKT
;
A
#
# COMPACT_ATOMS: atom_id res chain seq x y z
N ILE A 1 -18.37 -12.30 -1.69
CA ILE A 1 -18.38 -11.05 -0.91
C ILE A 1 -17.05 -10.97 -0.16
N ASN A 2 -16.39 -9.82 -0.27
CA ASN A 2 -15.15 -9.53 0.44
C ASN A 2 -15.36 -8.29 1.34
N PHE A 3 -15.03 -8.40 2.61
CA PHE A 3 -15.24 -7.31 3.56
C PHE A 3 -14.01 -6.40 3.66
N THR A 4 -14.24 -5.09 3.68
CA THR A 4 -13.19 -4.08 3.89
C THR A 4 -13.56 -3.16 5.04
N SER A 5 -12.53 -2.60 5.72
CA SER A 5 -12.75 -1.55 6.70
C SER A 5 -13.34 -0.31 6.01
N GLY A 6 -14.55 0.07 6.38
CA GLY A 6 -15.15 1.31 5.91
C GLY A 6 -14.49 2.51 6.58
N THR A 7 -14.26 3.60 5.85
CA THR A 7 -13.78 4.88 6.40
C THR A 7 -14.74 5.50 7.43
N THR A 8 -15.99 5.03 7.45
CA THR A 8 -17.06 5.48 8.37
C THR A 8 -17.29 4.53 9.56
N GLY A 9 -16.35 3.61 9.85
CA GLY A 9 -16.37 2.73 11.01
C GLY A 9 -17.08 1.38 10.81
N ARG A 10 -18.06 1.25 9.89
CA ARG A 10 -18.70 -0.03 9.60
C ARG A 10 -18.05 -0.71 8.41
N PRO A 11 -17.68 -2.02 8.50
CA PRO A 11 -17.17 -2.79 7.35
C PRO A 11 -18.13 -2.74 6.17
N LYS A 12 -17.55 -2.75 4.96
CA LYS A 12 -18.28 -2.82 3.68
C LYS A 12 -18.14 -4.20 3.08
N GLY A 13 -19.24 -4.88 2.78
CA GLY A 13 -19.23 -6.12 2.00
C GLY A 13 -19.22 -5.83 0.52
N ILE A 14 -18.07 -5.93 -0.12
CA ILE A 14 -17.92 -5.74 -1.57
C ILE A 14 -18.42 -6.99 -2.28
N VAL A 15 -19.42 -6.83 -3.13
CA VAL A 15 -19.99 -7.94 -3.89
C VAL A 15 -19.27 -8.07 -5.23
N HIS A 16 -18.87 -9.28 -5.60
CA HIS A 16 -18.38 -9.61 -6.94
C HIS A 16 -19.24 -10.67 -7.60
N VAL A 17 -19.31 -10.64 -8.92
CA VAL A 17 -20.02 -11.63 -9.74
C VAL A 17 -19.00 -12.53 -10.43
N HIS A 18 -19.28 -13.84 -10.50
CA HIS A 18 -18.32 -14.84 -10.95
C HIS A 18 -17.68 -14.52 -12.31
N GLY A 19 -18.48 -14.27 -13.34
CA GLY A 19 -17.96 -14.07 -14.70
C GLY A 19 -17.08 -12.83 -14.81
N GLY A 20 -17.59 -11.68 -14.35
CA GLY A 20 -16.84 -10.42 -14.42
C GLY A 20 -15.56 -10.46 -13.60
N TYR A 21 -15.63 -11.01 -12.38
CA TYR A 21 -14.48 -11.14 -11.49
C TYR A 21 -13.36 -12.00 -12.11
N GLN A 22 -13.69 -13.18 -12.65
CA GLN A 22 -12.70 -14.06 -13.27
C GLN A 22 -12.04 -13.41 -14.49
N VAL A 23 -12.82 -12.75 -15.35
CA VAL A 23 -12.30 -12.04 -16.54
C VAL A 23 -11.34 -10.92 -16.12
N GLY A 24 -11.69 -10.12 -15.11
CA GLY A 24 -10.83 -9.05 -14.62
C GLY A 24 -9.56 -9.57 -13.97
N VAL A 25 -9.67 -10.57 -13.10
CA VAL A 25 -8.51 -11.15 -12.39
C VAL A 25 -7.53 -11.78 -13.36
N ILE A 26 -8.01 -12.66 -14.28
CA ILE A 26 -7.12 -13.33 -15.23
C ILE A 26 -6.50 -12.33 -16.21
N GLY A 27 -7.30 -11.40 -16.74
CA GLY A 27 -6.81 -10.38 -17.67
C GLY A 27 -5.72 -9.50 -17.04
N ALA A 28 -5.97 -8.98 -15.82
CA ALA A 28 -4.99 -8.19 -15.10
C ALA A 28 -3.72 -9.00 -14.79
N THR A 29 -3.84 -10.26 -14.37
CA THR A 29 -2.70 -11.14 -14.07
C THR A 29 -1.85 -11.41 -15.30
N LEU A 30 -2.46 -11.81 -16.40
CA LEU A 30 -1.74 -12.10 -17.66
C LEU A 30 -1.03 -10.85 -18.18
N MET A 31 -1.68 -9.69 -18.15
CA MET A 31 -1.07 -8.44 -18.60
C MET A 31 0.04 -7.95 -17.69
N THR A 32 -0.07 -8.14 -16.37
CA THR A 32 0.94 -7.67 -15.41
C THR A 32 2.16 -8.56 -15.38
N CYS A 33 1.99 -9.86 -15.21
CA CYS A 33 3.11 -10.77 -14.93
C CYS A 33 3.29 -11.88 -15.97
N GLY A 34 2.40 -11.98 -16.96
CA GLY A 34 2.47 -13.09 -17.93
C GLY A 34 2.49 -14.45 -17.24
N MET A 35 1.67 -14.62 -16.19
CA MET A 35 1.59 -15.89 -15.45
C MET A 35 1.28 -17.04 -16.39
N ALA A 36 2.04 -18.13 -16.29
CA ALA A 36 1.94 -19.30 -17.15
C ALA A 36 1.83 -20.59 -16.30
N SER A 37 1.48 -21.70 -16.92
CA SER A 37 1.24 -22.98 -16.23
C SER A 37 2.47 -23.59 -15.55
N ASP A 38 3.67 -23.19 -15.95
CA ASP A 38 4.95 -23.60 -15.37
C ASP A 38 5.42 -22.67 -14.25
N ASP A 39 4.70 -21.60 -13.94
CA ASP A 39 5.01 -20.74 -12.80
C ASP A 39 4.69 -21.41 -11.45
N VAL A 40 5.45 -21.04 -10.45
CA VAL A 40 5.16 -21.30 -9.04
C VAL A 40 4.84 -19.97 -8.36
N ASN A 41 3.60 -19.81 -7.98
CA ASN A 41 3.07 -18.57 -7.42
C ASN A 41 3.03 -18.63 -5.89
N LEU A 42 3.54 -17.60 -5.22
CA LEU A 42 3.39 -17.39 -3.77
C LEU A 42 2.82 -15.99 -3.52
N CYS A 43 1.66 -15.94 -2.89
CA CYS A 43 1.04 -14.68 -2.51
C CYS A 43 0.95 -14.59 -0.99
N LEU A 44 1.58 -13.57 -0.40
CA LEU A 44 1.62 -13.34 1.05
C LEU A 44 0.37 -12.67 1.60
N SER A 45 -0.55 -12.27 0.73
CA SER A 45 -1.82 -11.69 1.20
C SER A 45 -2.74 -12.79 1.73
N ASP A 46 -3.30 -12.56 2.91
CA ASP A 46 -4.33 -13.43 3.49
C ASP A 46 -5.52 -13.57 2.52
N ILE A 47 -6.06 -14.80 2.42
CA ILE A 47 -7.18 -15.13 1.52
C ILE A 47 -8.49 -14.40 1.86
N GLY A 48 -8.60 -13.85 3.05
CA GLY A 48 -9.70 -12.98 3.46
C GLY A 48 -9.65 -11.59 2.82
N TRP A 49 -8.52 -11.17 2.26
CA TRP A 49 -8.36 -9.96 1.47
C TRP A 49 -8.51 -10.24 -0.01
N ILE A 50 -8.91 -9.21 -0.78
CA ILE A 50 -9.05 -9.37 -2.23
C ILE A 50 -7.74 -9.76 -2.90
N GLY A 51 -6.59 -9.29 -2.41
CA GLY A 51 -5.27 -9.67 -2.91
C GLY A 51 -5.03 -11.18 -2.80
N GLY A 52 -5.28 -11.76 -1.62
CA GLY A 52 -5.17 -13.20 -1.41
C GLY A 52 -6.21 -13.98 -2.22
N THR A 53 -7.48 -13.58 -2.16
CA THR A 53 -8.54 -14.22 -2.95
C THR A 53 -8.19 -14.21 -4.45
N SER A 54 -7.77 -13.06 -5.00
CA SER A 54 -7.46 -12.93 -6.43
C SER A 54 -6.17 -13.66 -6.82
N TYR A 55 -5.08 -13.47 -6.07
CA TYR A 55 -3.73 -13.84 -6.53
C TYR A 55 -3.11 -15.05 -5.83
N ALA A 56 -3.65 -15.52 -4.70
CA ALA A 56 -3.31 -16.83 -4.15
C ALA A 56 -4.25 -17.93 -4.63
N VAL A 57 -5.51 -17.59 -4.97
CA VAL A 57 -6.53 -18.59 -5.29
C VAL A 57 -6.96 -18.52 -6.76
N TYR A 58 -7.66 -17.45 -7.16
CA TYR A 58 -8.32 -17.43 -8.48
C TYR A 58 -7.33 -17.34 -9.64
N ALA A 59 -6.38 -16.43 -9.63
CA ALA A 59 -5.46 -16.24 -10.76
C ALA A 59 -4.64 -17.51 -11.08
N PRO A 60 -3.91 -18.10 -10.12
CA PRO A 60 -3.12 -19.30 -10.40
C PRO A 60 -3.97 -20.48 -10.84
N LEU A 61 -5.15 -20.69 -10.28
CA LEU A 61 -6.03 -21.79 -10.66
C LEU A 61 -6.67 -21.57 -12.05
N LEU A 62 -7.00 -20.33 -12.42
CA LEU A 62 -7.50 -19.99 -13.75
C LEU A 62 -6.43 -20.16 -14.83
N VAL A 63 -5.18 -19.89 -14.50
CA VAL A 63 -4.04 -20.12 -15.42
C VAL A 63 -3.63 -21.58 -15.46
N GLY A 64 -3.80 -22.31 -14.36
CA GLY A 64 -3.38 -23.70 -14.18
C GLY A 64 -1.93 -23.83 -13.73
N CYS A 65 -1.40 -22.85 -12.99
CA CYS A 65 -0.06 -22.91 -12.41
C CYS A 65 -0.10 -23.38 -10.94
N THR A 66 1.08 -23.72 -10.41
CA THR A 66 1.21 -24.09 -9.00
C THR A 66 1.03 -22.85 -8.12
N THR A 67 0.26 -22.99 -7.04
CA THR A 67 0.17 -21.96 -6.01
C THR A 67 0.62 -22.51 -4.66
N VAL A 68 1.51 -21.79 -4.01
CA VAL A 68 1.97 -22.08 -2.64
C VAL A 68 1.16 -21.26 -1.67
N ILE A 69 0.59 -21.91 -0.67
CA ILE A 69 -0.14 -21.25 0.42
C ILE A 69 0.60 -21.54 1.72
N TYR A 70 0.98 -20.48 2.41
CA TYR A 70 1.65 -20.54 3.69
C TYR A 70 0.74 -20.03 4.79
N GLU A 71 0.45 -20.89 5.78
CA GLU A 71 -0.29 -20.50 6.97
C GLU A 71 0.67 -20.15 8.11
N GLY A 72 0.93 -18.86 8.26
CA GLY A 72 1.85 -18.35 9.28
C GLY A 72 2.25 -16.90 9.02
N ALA A 73 2.91 -16.29 10.01
CA ALA A 73 3.55 -14.98 9.83
C ALA A 73 4.83 -15.13 9.01
N ILE A 74 5.16 -14.14 8.21
CA ILE A 74 6.29 -14.17 7.26
C ILE A 74 7.66 -14.15 7.95
N ASP A 75 7.68 -13.99 9.25
CA ASP A 75 8.86 -13.96 10.11
C ASP A 75 8.78 -14.99 11.27
N HIS A 76 7.84 -15.94 11.20
CA HIS A 76 7.71 -17.01 12.17
C HIS A 76 7.85 -18.38 11.49
N PRO A 77 8.64 -19.34 12.02
CA PRO A 77 9.32 -19.34 13.33
C PRO A 77 10.58 -18.46 13.41
N ASP A 78 11.06 -17.95 12.28
CA ASP A 78 12.22 -17.06 12.18
C ASP A 78 12.17 -16.20 10.91
N ALA A 79 13.00 -15.16 10.84
CA ALA A 79 13.01 -14.19 9.73
C ALA A 79 13.42 -14.78 8.36
N GLY A 80 13.95 -16.01 8.32
CA GLY A 80 14.33 -16.70 7.09
C GLY A 80 13.25 -17.59 6.48
N VAL A 81 12.10 -17.76 7.17
CA VAL A 81 11.06 -18.72 6.75
C VAL A 81 10.54 -18.45 5.34
N LEU A 82 10.30 -17.21 4.99
CA LEU A 82 9.83 -16.81 3.65
C LEU A 82 10.83 -17.23 2.57
N TRP A 83 12.11 -16.95 2.80
CA TRP A 83 13.16 -17.22 1.84
C TRP A 83 13.40 -18.72 1.65
N ARG A 84 13.30 -19.52 2.71
CA ARG A 84 13.29 -20.99 2.62
C ARG A 84 12.13 -21.52 1.80
N ILE A 85 10.94 -20.92 1.92
CA ILE A 85 9.78 -21.33 1.09
C ILE A 85 10.06 -21.00 -0.38
N VAL A 86 10.55 -19.78 -0.67
CA VAL A 86 10.90 -19.37 -2.03
C VAL A 86 11.92 -20.33 -2.66
N GLU A 87 12.99 -20.66 -1.94
CA GLU A 87 14.04 -21.60 -2.37
C GLU A 87 13.47 -23.01 -2.58
N ARG A 88 12.83 -23.57 -1.55
CA ARG A 88 12.35 -24.96 -1.54
C ARG A 88 11.32 -25.22 -2.64
N GLU A 89 10.36 -24.31 -2.80
CA GLU A 89 9.26 -24.46 -3.75
C GLU A 89 9.63 -23.89 -5.13
N ARG A 90 10.82 -23.32 -5.31
CA ARG A 90 11.27 -22.68 -6.56
C ARG A 90 10.27 -21.62 -7.04
N VAL A 91 9.83 -20.75 -6.15
CA VAL A 91 8.85 -19.70 -6.44
C VAL A 91 9.35 -18.78 -7.56
N THR A 92 8.51 -18.57 -8.58
CA THR A 92 8.83 -17.70 -9.72
C THR A 92 8.12 -16.34 -9.62
N LEU A 93 6.95 -16.31 -8.98
CA LEU A 93 6.12 -15.12 -8.78
C LEU A 93 5.84 -14.92 -7.30
N LEU A 94 6.31 -13.81 -6.74
CA LEU A 94 6.06 -13.45 -5.33
C LEU A 94 5.18 -12.20 -5.27
N TRP A 95 4.03 -12.30 -4.58
CA TRP A 95 3.16 -11.17 -4.27
C TRP A 95 3.37 -10.75 -2.82
N THR A 96 3.72 -9.51 -2.62
CA THR A 96 4.07 -8.97 -1.31
C THR A 96 3.47 -7.57 -1.09
N SER A 97 3.77 -6.97 0.05
CA SER A 97 3.36 -5.60 0.37
C SER A 97 4.55 -4.79 0.91
N PRO A 98 4.50 -3.46 0.85
CA PRO A 98 5.51 -2.61 1.47
C PRO A 98 5.68 -2.89 2.97
N THR A 99 4.59 -3.22 3.67
CA THR A 99 4.64 -3.61 5.09
C THR A 99 5.41 -4.92 5.29
N ALA A 100 5.20 -5.93 4.45
CA ALA A 100 5.95 -7.19 4.52
C ALA A 100 7.45 -6.95 4.29
N ILE A 101 7.81 -6.09 3.34
CA ILE A 101 9.21 -5.72 3.10
C ILE A 101 9.79 -5.00 4.33
N ARG A 102 9.06 -4.08 4.96
CA ARG A 102 9.51 -3.37 6.17
C ARG A 102 9.76 -4.30 7.36
N ILE A 103 9.00 -5.40 7.49
CA ILE A 103 9.27 -6.42 8.49
C ILE A 103 10.68 -7.01 8.27
N HIS A 104 11.03 -7.38 7.03
CA HIS A 104 12.37 -7.91 6.73
C HIS A 104 13.47 -6.85 6.87
N ILE A 105 13.22 -5.58 6.56
CA ILE A 105 14.17 -4.49 6.82
C ILE A 105 14.59 -4.43 8.31
N ARG A 106 13.68 -4.71 9.25
CA ARG A 106 13.98 -4.73 10.70
C ARG A 106 15.00 -5.81 11.07
N TYR A 107 14.95 -6.97 10.39
CA TYR A 107 15.88 -8.08 10.62
C TYR A 107 17.20 -7.91 9.85
N GLY A 108 17.25 -6.98 8.88
CA GLY A 108 18.39 -6.80 8.00
C GLY A 108 18.49 -7.87 6.91
N PRO A 109 19.58 -7.85 6.11
CA PRO A 109 19.73 -8.73 4.95
C PRO A 109 20.21 -10.17 5.29
N GLU A 110 20.70 -10.43 6.50
CA GLU A 110 21.30 -11.71 6.85
C GLU A 110 20.35 -12.91 6.65
N PRO A 111 19.05 -12.84 7.04
CA PRO A 111 18.13 -13.97 6.80
C PRO A 111 17.89 -14.31 5.32
N VAL A 112 18.24 -13.42 4.40
CA VAL A 112 18.07 -13.62 2.96
C VAL A 112 19.27 -14.34 2.34
N LYS A 113 20.48 -14.01 2.81
CA LYS A 113 21.75 -14.40 2.16
C LYS A 113 21.99 -15.89 2.04
N ASP A 114 21.44 -16.68 2.95
CA ASP A 114 21.64 -18.13 3.01
C ASP A 114 20.70 -18.91 2.08
N HIS A 115 19.90 -18.22 1.26
CA HIS A 115 18.88 -18.83 0.42
C HIS A 115 19.06 -18.55 -1.08
N ASP A 116 18.82 -19.57 -1.91
CA ASP A 116 18.78 -19.43 -3.36
C ASP A 116 17.43 -18.88 -3.84
N LEU A 117 17.41 -17.62 -4.19
CA LEU A 117 16.23 -16.94 -4.73
C LEU A 117 16.22 -16.83 -6.26
N SER A 118 17.15 -17.52 -6.95
CA SER A 118 17.35 -17.42 -8.41
C SER A 118 16.14 -17.82 -9.25
N SER A 119 15.17 -18.51 -8.66
CA SER A 119 13.91 -18.86 -9.33
C SER A 119 12.95 -17.67 -9.48
N LEU A 120 13.06 -16.63 -8.65
CA LEU A 120 12.22 -15.44 -8.75
C LEU A 120 12.46 -14.73 -10.08
N ARG A 121 11.38 -14.50 -10.84
CA ARG A 121 11.41 -13.68 -12.06
C ARG A 121 10.68 -12.35 -11.91
N LEU A 122 9.66 -12.30 -11.06
CA LEU A 122 8.89 -11.10 -10.82
C LEU A 122 8.34 -11.06 -9.39
N VAL A 123 8.51 -9.93 -8.74
CA VAL A 123 7.93 -9.61 -7.43
C VAL A 123 6.93 -8.49 -7.61
N LEU A 124 5.70 -8.72 -7.16
CA LEU A 124 4.60 -7.77 -7.24
C LEU A 124 4.31 -7.23 -5.84
N CYS A 125 4.45 -5.93 -5.68
CA CYS A 125 4.28 -5.26 -4.40
C CYS A 125 3.08 -4.31 -4.46
N GLY A 126 2.15 -4.41 -3.52
CA GLY A 126 0.97 -3.56 -3.53
C GLY A 126 0.21 -3.51 -2.20
N GLY A 127 -0.95 -2.87 -2.23
CA GLY A 127 -1.79 -2.65 -1.05
C GLY A 127 -1.49 -1.35 -0.29
N GLU A 128 -0.31 -0.80 -0.47
CA GLU A 128 0.16 0.50 0.02
C GLU A 128 1.11 1.12 -1.01
N VAL A 129 1.47 2.39 -0.82
CA VAL A 129 2.48 3.04 -1.66
C VAL A 129 3.87 2.44 -1.39
N LEU A 130 4.52 1.89 -2.42
CA LEU A 130 5.89 1.42 -2.33
C LEU A 130 6.86 2.60 -2.40
N THR A 131 7.37 3.01 -1.24
CA THR A 131 8.30 4.14 -1.17
C THR A 131 9.68 3.78 -1.72
N PRO A 132 10.41 4.75 -2.34
CA PRO A 132 11.74 4.48 -2.89
C PRO A 132 12.74 3.84 -1.92
N PRO A 133 12.82 4.20 -0.63
CA PRO A 133 13.73 3.53 0.30
C PRO A 133 13.41 2.03 0.51
N VAL A 134 12.12 1.69 0.63
CA VAL A 134 11.67 0.29 0.78
C VAL A 134 11.98 -0.52 -0.47
N ARG A 135 11.71 0.06 -1.65
CA ARG A 135 12.07 -0.53 -2.95
C ARG A 135 13.57 -0.79 -3.04
N LYS A 136 14.38 0.24 -2.77
CA LYS A 136 15.85 0.16 -2.85
C LYS A 136 16.41 -0.97 -2.00
N TRP A 137 15.97 -1.06 -0.74
CA TRP A 137 16.42 -2.14 0.14
C TRP A 137 16.11 -3.52 -0.42
N PHE A 138 14.90 -3.71 -0.97
CA PHE A 138 14.50 -4.99 -1.54
C PHE A 138 15.31 -5.34 -2.80
N GLU A 139 15.54 -4.37 -3.67
CA GLU A 139 16.35 -4.55 -4.89
C GLU A 139 17.81 -4.86 -4.57
N GLU A 140 18.38 -4.27 -3.53
CA GLU A 140 19.78 -4.47 -3.14
C GLU A 140 20.04 -5.79 -2.39
N HIS A 141 19.04 -6.31 -1.67
CA HIS A 141 19.29 -7.42 -0.74
C HIS A 141 18.49 -8.69 -1.04
N VAL A 142 17.40 -8.60 -1.80
CA VAL A 142 16.49 -9.74 -2.02
C VAL A 142 16.39 -10.14 -3.48
N LEU A 143 16.33 -9.14 -4.38
CA LEU A 143 16.00 -9.39 -5.78
C LEU A 143 17.17 -10.03 -6.53
N PRO A 144 17.04 -11.27 -7.07
CA PRO A 144 18.10 -11.87 -7.85
C PRO A 144 18.30 -11.17 -9.20
N GLU A 145 19.46 -11.39 -9.83
CA GLU A 145 19.76 -10.84 -11.15
C GLU A 145 18.71 -11.26 -12.19
N GLY A 146 18.23 -10.31 -12.95
CA GLY A 146 17.20 -10.51 -13.98
C GLY A 146 15.77 -10.52 -13.48
N ALA A 147 15.55 -10.59 -12.16
CA ALA A 147 14.22 -10.42 -11.58
C ALA A 147 13.82 -8.96 -11.48
N VAL A 148 12.52 -8.70 -11.42
CA VAL A 148 11.96 -7.34 -11.41
C VAL A 148 11.00 -7.17 -10.22
N LEU A 149 11.11 -6.06 -9.50
CA LEU A 149 10.13 -5.63 -8.51
C LEU A 149 9.21 -4.57 -9.14
N VAL A 150 7.90 -4.81 -9.14
CA VAL A 150 6.91 -3.87 -9.63
C VAL A 150 5.92 -3.48 -8.54
N ASP A 151 5.55 -2.21 -8.54
CA ASP A 151 4.42 -1.73 -7.75
C ASP A 151 3.12 -1.95 -8.50
N HIS A 152 2.03 -2.19 -7.78
CA HIS A 152 0.71 -2.29 -8.36
C HIS A 152 -0.36 -1.66 -7.50
N MET A 153 -1.30 -1.01 -8.15
CA MET A 153 -2.49 -0.44 -7.54
C MET A 153 -3.72 -1.22 -7.97
N GLY A 154 -4.46 -1.67 -7.01
CA GLY A 154 -5.79 -2.24 -7.14
C GLY A 154 -6.62 -1.95 -5.91
N GLN A 155 -7.88 -2.27 -5.95
CA GLN A 155 -8.76 -2.13 -4.80
C GLN A 155 -9.78 -3.26 -4.76
N THR A 156 -10.33 -3.53 -3.60
CA THR A 156 -11.32 -4.60 -3.42
C THR A 156 -12.51 -4.41 -4.35
N GLU A 157 -12.96 -3.19 -4.54
CA GLU A 157 -14.08 -2.84 -5.40
C GLU A 157 -13.83 -3.18 -6.89
N ALA A 158 -12.58 -3.08 -7.34
CA ALA A 158 -12.20 -3.46 -8.71
C ALA A 158 -12.00 -4.97 -8.88
N GLY A 159 -11.68 -5.69 -7.80
CA GLY A 159 -11.40 -7.13 -7.80
C GLY A 159 -10.03 -7.49 -8.39
N CYS A 160 -9.35 -6.56 -9.04
CA CYS A 160 -8.06 -6.76 -9.70
C CYS A 160 -7.20 -5.50 -9.67
N MET A 161 -5.98 -5.62 -10.21
CA MET A 161 -5.09 -4.49 -10.45
C MET A 161 -5.65 -3.56 -11.54
N LEU A 162 -5.46 -2.27 -11.35
CA LEU A 162 -5.87 -1.21 -12.27
C LEU A 162 -4.67 -0.50 -12.92
N VAL A 163 -3.63 -0.25 -12.11
CA VAL A 163 -2.41 0.44 -12.54
C VAL A 163 -1.20 -0.37 -12.09
N THR A 164 -0.30 -0.67 -13.01
CA THR A 164 0.96 -1.38 -12.76
C THR A 164 1.83 -1.38 -14.02
N TYR A 165 2.92 -2.10 -14.00
CA TYR A 165 3.78 -2.34 -15.15
C TYR A 165 3.30 -3.58 -15.90
N PRO A 166 2.87 -3.49 -17.19
CA PRO A 166 2.33 -4.62 -17.93
C PRO A 166 3.43 -5.52 -18.53
N PHE A 167 4.24 -6.16 -17.69
CA PHE A 167 5.34 -7.05 -18.11
C PHE A 167 4.87 -8.33 -18.83
N GLY A 168 3.62 -8.70 -18.70
CA GLY A 168 3.03 -9.77 -19.50
C GLY A 168 2.76 -9.36 -20.95
N VAL A 169 2.75 -8.04 -21.26
CA VAL A 169 2.53 -7.51 -22.61
C VAL A 169 3.85 -7.07 -23.24
N THR A 170 4.73 -6.43 -22.48
CA THR A 170 6.04 -5.95 -22.96
C THR A 170 7.08 -6.01 -21.85
N LYS A 171 8.31 -6.38 -22.21
CA LYS A 171 9.45 -6.43 -21.27
C LYS A 171 10.32 -5.17 -21.32
N GLU A 172 10.04 -4.26 -22.24
CA GLU A 172 10.87 -3.08 -22.51
C GLU A 172 10.48 -1.85 -21.66
N LEU A 173 9.84 -2.05 -20.51
CA LEU A 173 9.40 -0.98 -19.63
C LEU A 173 10.51 -0.59 -18.65
N LYS A 174 10.88 0.69 -18.65
CA LYS A 174 11.75 1.26 -17.64
C LYS A 174 10.96 1.43 -16.34
N ILE A 175 11.43 0.81 -15.27
CA ILE A 175 10.86 1.03 -13.94
C ILE A 175 11.40 2.35 -13.38
N LYS A 176 10.48 3.22 -12.94
CA LYS A 176 10.81 4.46 -12.26
C LYS A 176 10.53 4.31 -10.74
N PRO A 177 11.52 4.57 -9.86
CA PRO A 177 11.30 4.54 -8.42
C PRO A 177 10.15 5.46 -7.99
N GLY A 178 9.22 4.91 -7.20
CA GLY A 178 8.03 5.64 -6.72
C GLY A 178 6.86 5.69 -7.70
N ALA A 179 7.04 5.28 -8.96
CA ALA A 179 5.94 5.15 -9.91
C ALA A 179 5.28 3.79 -9.82
N CYS A 180 3.96 3.76 -9.91
CA CYS A 180 3.15 2.54 -9.98
C CYS A 180 3.02 1.97 -11.41
N GLY A 181 3.50 2.67 -12.42
CA GLY A 181 3.41 2.27 -13.82
C GLY A 181 2.26 2.93 -14.57
N PHE A 182 1.48 2.15 -15.31
CA PHE A 182 0.46 2.61 -16.24
C PHE A 182 -0.90 1.95 -15.95
N PRO A 183 -2.02 2.57 -16.35
CA PRO A 183 -3.30 1.87 -16.40
C PRO A 183 -3.17 0.61 -17.27
N LEU A 184 -3.64 -0.52 -16.75
CA LEU A 184 -3.65 -1.76 -17.54
C LEU A 184 -4.56 -1.63 -18.78
N PRO A 185 -4.21 -2.25 -19.90
CA PRO A 185 -5.11 -2.30 -21.06
C PRO A 185 -6.53 -2.73 -20.68
N GLY A 186 -7.53 -1.98 -21.11
CA GLY A 186 -8.93 -2.19 -20.73
C GLY A 186 -9.37 -1.49 -19.44
N THR A 187 -8.45 -0.87 -18.70
CA THR A 187 -8.79 0.01 -17.57
C THR A 187 -8.59 1.47 -17.96
N ASP A 188 -9.67 2.24 -18.04
CA ASP A 188 -9.57 3.68 -18.36
C ASP A 188 -9.47 4.49 -17.06
N VAL A 189 -8.32 4.38 -16.39
CA VAL A 189 -8.01 5.14 -15.18
C VAL A 189 -7.55 6.54 -15.55
N ARG A 190 -8.14 7.55 -14.92
CA ARG A 190 -7.79 8.96 -15.10
C ARG A 190 -7.51 9.62 -13.76
N VAL A 191 -6.71 10.69 -13.80
CA VAL A 191 -6.52 11.60 -12.66
C VAL A 191 -7.26 12.90 -12.97
N VAL A 192 -8.14 13.32 -12.07
CA VAL A 192 -9.04 14.46 -12.28
C VAL A 192 -9.01 15.44 -11.11
N ARG A 193 -9.31 16.70 -11.41
CA ARG A 193 -9.56 17.75 -10.41
C ARG A 193 -10.88 17.49 -9.68
N GLU A 194 -11.16 18.29 -8.66
CA GLU A 194 -12.43 18.22 -7.91
C GLU A 194 -13.68 18.43 -8.78
N ASP A 195 -13.55 19.23 -9.84
CA ASP A 195 -14.64 19.47 -10.80
C ASP A 195 -14.78 18.36 -11.87
N GLY A 196 -13.93 17.33 -11.79
CA GLY A 196 -13.93 16.18 -12.68
C GLY A 196 -13.23 16.41 -14.02
N ARG A 197 -12.58 17.58 -14.25
CA ARG A 197 -11.74 17.80 -15.41
C ARG A 197 -10.38 17.12 -15.26
N PRO A 198 -9.77 16.62 -16.34
CA PRO A 198 -8.42 16.05 -16.28
C PRO A 198 -7.41 17.03 -15.67
N VAL A 199 -6.44 16.51 -14.93
CA VAL A 199 -5.30 17.28 -14.45
C VAL A 199 -4.28 17.53 -15.57
N SER A 200 -3.45 18.55 -15.39
CA SER A 200 -2.24 18.73 -16.19
C SER A 200 -1.15 17.75 -15.74
N THR A 201 -0.15 17.52 -16.58
CA THR A 201 1.03 16.71 -16.22
C THR A 201 1.69 17.23 -14.94
N GLY A 202 1.98 16.35 -14.00
CA GLY A 202 2.54 16.67 -12.68
C GLY A 202 1.54 17.25 -11.67
N GLU A 203 0.33 17.60 -12.09
CA GLU A 203 -0.70 18.12 -11.21
C GLU A 203 -1.36 16.96 -10.43
N LYS A 204 -1.55 17.15 -9.11
CA LYS A 204 -2.20 16.18 -8.24
C LYS A 204 -3.71 16.21 -8.41
N GLY A 205 -4.33 15.02 -8.48
CA GLY A 205 -5.77 14.87 -8.57
C GLY A 205 -6.26 13.54 -8.03
N GLU A 206 -7.56 13.35 -8.06
CA GLU A 206 -8.21 12.11 -7.61
C GLU A 206 -8.33 11.11 -8.76
N MET A 207 -8.03 9.85 -8.48
CA MET A 207 -8.17 8.77 -9.45
C MET A 207 -9.63 8.34 -9.61
N ILE A 208 -10.01 8.15 -10.87
CA ILE A 208 -11.32 7.62 -11.27
C ILE A 208 -11.17 6.54 -12.32
N LEU A 209 -12.18 5.66 -12.46
CA LEU A 209 -12.42 4.88 -13.67
C LEU A 209 -13.39 5.65 -14.55
N GLU A 210 -12.96 5.97 -15.76
CA GLU A 210 -13.80 6.65 -16.76
C GLU A 210 -14.94 5.74 -17.24
N LYS A 211 -14.68 4.41 -17.30
CA LYS A 211 -15.63 3.37 -17.66
C LYS A 211 -15.54 2.18 -16.70
N PRO A 212 -16.67 1.53 -16.38
CA PRO A 212 -16.66 0.30 -15.60
C PRO A 212 -15.84 -0.80 -16.30
N ILE A 213 -15.15 -1.61 -15.49
CA ILE A 213 -14.45 -2.82 -15.93
C ILE A 213 -15.28 -4.07 -15.57
N PRO A 214 -15.04 -5.22 -16.21
CA PRO A 214 -15.85 -6.44 -15.98
C PRO A 214 -15.89 -6.89 -14.51
N SER A 215 -14.79 -6.74 -13.77
CA SER A 215 -14.67 -7.14 -12.36
C SER A 215 -15.14 -6.09 -11.35
N LEU A 216 -15.55 -4.90 -11.81
CA LEU A 216 -16.00 -3.86 -10.89
C LEU A 216 -17.22 -4.33 -10.10
N THR A 217 -17.19 -4.10 -8.78
CA THR A 217 -18.32 -4.43 -7.92
C THR A 217 -19.62 -3.77 -8.40
N PRO A 218 -20.73 -4.51 -8.53
CA PRO A 218 -22.02 -3.92 -8.87
C PRO A 218 -22.72 -3.28 -7.67
N THR A 219 -22.31 -3.59 -6.43
CA THR A 219 -22.97 -3.08 -5.22
C THR A 219 -22.19 -3.42 -3.95
N LEU A 220 -22.59 -2.79 -2.85
CA LEU A 220 -22.26 -3.25 -1.49
C LEU A 220 -23.35 -4.18 -0.97
N TRP A 221 -22.95 -5.20 -0.22
CA TRP A 221 -23.88 -6.15 0.41
C TRP A 221 -24.83 -5.42 1.36
N SER A 222 -26.11 -5.55 1.08
CA SER A 222 -27.22 -4.92 1.84
C SER A 222 -27.14 -3.39 1.96
N ASP A 223 -26.33 -2.69 1.12
CA ASP A 223 -26.15 -1.24 1.23
C ASP A 223 -25.88 -0.58 -0.14
N HIS A 224 -26.79 -0.77 -1.08
CA HIS A 224 -26.68 -0.17 -2.42
C HIS A 224 -26.71 1.36 -2.40
N VAL A 225 -27.42 1.96 -1.47
CA VAL A 225 -27.49 3.41 -1.34
C VAL A 225 -26.10 4.00 -1.02
N ARG A 226 -25.38 3.37 -0.09
CA ARG A 226 -24.02 3.73 0.23
C ARG A 226 -23.08 3.55 -0.96
N TYR A 227 -23.23 2.46 -1.73
CA TYR A 227 -22.46 2.21 -2.95
C TYR A 227 -22.57 3.37 -3.93
N VAL A 228 -23.79 3.77 -4.26
CA VAL A 228 -24.02 4.90 -5.18
C VAL A 228 -23.45 6.21 -4.62
N LYS A 229 -23.67 6.46 -3.33
CA LYS A 229 -23.20 7.68 -2.66
C LYS A 229 -21.66 7.77 -2.62
N GLU A 230 -20.97 6.70 -2.27
CA GLU A 230 -19.51 6.73 -2.09
C GLU A 230 -18.75 6.73 -3.43
N TYR A 231 -19.25 6.00 -4.44
CA TYR A 231 -18.48 5.74 -5.65
C TYR A 231 -18.97 6.46 -6.92
N TRP A 232 -20.25 6.84 -6.99
CA TRP A 232 -20.84 7.39 -8.22
C TRP A 232 -21.39 8.81 -8.11
N SER A 233 -21.57 9.34 -6.90
CA SER A 233 -22.22 10.63 -6.69
C SER A 233 -21.32 11.82 -7.03
N LYS A 234 -20.00 11.72 -6.78
CA LYS A 234 -19.06 12.82 -6.96
C LYS A 234 -18.79 13.13 -8.43
N TYR A 235 -18.59 12.10 -9.23
CA TYR A 235 -18.29 12.22 -10.66
C TYR A 235 -19.35 11.47 -11.46
N LYS A 236 -20.32 12.21 -12.01
CA LYS A 236 -21.48 11.63 -12.67
C LYS A 236 -21.07 10.66 -13.81
N GLY A 237 -21.50 9.40 -13.70
CA GLY A 237 -21.23 8.34 -14.68
C GLY A 237 -19.82 7.75 -14.65
N ARG A 238 -18.97 8.16 -13.68
CA ARG A 238 -17.60 7.70 -13.50
C ARG A 238 -17.38 7.17 -12.10
N PHE A 239 -16.65 6.07 -11.99
CA PHE A 239 -16.41 5.42 -10.69
C PHE A 239 -15.26 6.09 -9.96
N ARG A 240 -15.51 6.52 -8.75
CA ARG A 240 -14.52 7.12 -7.85
C ARG A 240 -13.63 6.04 -7.24
N ILE A 241 -12.35 6.00 -7.58
CA ILE A 241 -11.35 5.11 -6.95
C ILE A 241 -11.03 5.61 -5.54
N GLY A 242 -10.82 6.93 -5.38
CA GLY A 242 -10.60 7.55 -4.07
C GLY A 242 -9.14 7.59 -3.65
N ASP A 243 -8.21 7.38 -4.56
CA ASP A 243 -6.78 7.58 -4.36
C ASP A 243 -6.33 8.89 -4.99
N LEU A 244 -5.34 9.54 -4.38
CA LEU A 244 -4.67 10.72 -4.90
C LEU A 244 -3.47 10.28 -5.73
N ALA A 245 -3.29 10.89 -6.90
CA ALA A 245 -2.16 10.60 -7.79
C ALA A 245 -1.78 11.81 -8.64
N PHE A 246 -0.64 11.73 -9.31
CA PHE A 246 -0.29 12.55 -10.46
C PHE A 246 0.30 11.67 -11.56
N VAL A 247 0.38 12.22 -12.77
CA VAL A 247 0.96 11.54 -13.94
C VAL A 247 2.10 12.38 -14.46
N ASP A 248 3.26 11.77 -14.74
CA ASP A 248 4.41 12.48 -15.30
C ASP A 248 4.31 12.64 -16.83
N GLU A 249 5.31 13.29 -17.44
CA GLU A 249 5.38 13.56 -18.88
C GLU A 249 5.44 12.29 -19.73
N GLU A 250 5.93 11.18 -19.18
CA GLU A 250 6.01 9.88 -19.86
C GLU A 250 4.78 9.00 -19.60
N GLY A 251 3.78 9.49 -18.82
CA GLY A 251 2.54 8.80 -18.54
C GLY A 251 2.57 7.86 -17.32
N TYR A 252 3.64 7.88 -16.54
CA TYR A 252 3.72 7.08 -15.30
C TYR A 252 2.85 7.68 -14.20
N PHE A 253 2.09 6.83 -13.53
CA PHE A 253 1.27 7.16 -12.38
C PHE A 253 2.09 7.08 -11.09
N TYR A 254 1.99 8.12 -10.27
CA TYR A 254 2.56 8.20 -8.93
C TYR A 254 1.45 8.29 -7.90
N LEU A 255 1.34 7.29 -7.05
CA LEU A 255 0.31 7.22 -6.01
C LEU A 255 0.74 8.03 -4.78
N LEU A 256 -0.18 8.81 -4.25
CA LEU A 256 0.05 9.68 -3.10
C LEU A 256 -0.79 9.27 -1.87
N GLY A 257 -1.46 8.11 -1.95
CA GLY A 257 -2.33 7.57 -0.91
C GLY A 257 -3.79 7.92 -1.08
N ARG A 258 -4.60 7.59 -0.08
CA ARG A 258 -6.05 7.81 -0.10
C ARG A 258 -6.41 9.29 0.00
N THR A 259 -7.42 9.74 -0.74
CA THR A 259 -7.89 11.13 -0.68
C THR A 259 -8.47 11.51 0.68
N ASP A 260 -9.01 10.56 1.43
CA ASP A 260 -9.52 10.73 2.79
C ASP A 260 -8.43 10.64 3.87
N GLU A 261 -7.22 10.23 3.51
CA GLU A 261 -6.04 10.18 4.39
C GLU A 261 -5.03 11.31 4.12
N THR A 262 -5.28 12.16 3.13
CA THR A 262 -4.41 13.31 2.87
C THR A 262 -4.49 14.33 4.00
N ILE A 263 -3.34 14.93 4.31
CA ILE A 263 -3.20 15.97 5.33
C ILE A 263 -3.47 17.33 4.68
N LYS A 264 -4.42 18.10 5.22
CA LYS A 264 -4.85 19.38 4.66
C LYS A 264 -4.20 20.53 5.40
N VAL A 265 -3.02 20.94 4.98
CA VAL A 265 -2.25 22.03 5.60
C VAL A 265 -2.48 23.33 4.85
N SER A 266 -3.13 24.30 5.48
CA SER A 266 -3.39 25.64 4.89
C SER A 266 -3.99 25.58 3.48
N GLY A 267 -4.92 24.65 3.24
CA GLY A 267 -5.56 24.45 1.95
C GLY A 267 -4.82 23.54 0.97
N HIS A 268 -3.57 23.19 1.25
CA HIS A 268 -2.79 22.24 0.42
C HIS A 268 -3.01 20.81 0.89
N ARG A 269 -3.06 19.88 -0.06
CA ARG A 269 -3.15 18.44 0.21
C ARG A 269 -1.77 17.80 0.12
N ILE A 270 -1.30 17.26 1.23
CA ILE A 270 -0.03 16.52 1.30
C ILE A 270 -0.36 15.04 1.50
N GLY A 271 0.16 14.19 0.66
CA GLY A 271 0.05 12.74 0.83
C GLY A 271 0.93 12.28 2.00
N ALA A 272 0.35 11.56 2.96
CA ALA A 272 1.14 11.01 4.06
C ALA A 272 2.32 10.14 3.57
N PRO A 273 2.18 9.28 2.53
CA PRO A 273 3.29 8.52 1.97
C PRO A 273 4.45 9.37 1.43
N GLU A 274 4.18 10.60 0.98
CA GLU A 274 5.25 11.50 0.51
C GLU A 274 6.18 11.89 1.68
N LEU A 275 5.60 12.23 2.83
CA LEU A 275 6.37 12.56 4.05
C LEU A 275 7.05 11.32 4.63
N GLU A 276 6.34 10.20 4.67
CA GLU A 276 6.86 8.91 5.12
C GLU A 276 8.07 8.46 4.31
N SER A 277 8.04 8.67 2.99
CA SER A 277 9.16 8.33 2.10
C SER A 277 10.44 9.08 2.46
N VAL A 278 10.33 10.36 2.84
CA VAL A 278 11.49 11.17 3.26
C VAL A 278 12.02 10.68 4.60
N ILE A 279 11.14 10.46 5.58
CA ILE A 279 11.52 10.02 6.91
C ILE A 279 12.13 8.61 6.87
N ALA A 280 11.52 7.69 6.12
CA ALA A 280 12.02 6.32 5.94
C ALA A 280 13.36 6.24 5.18
N GLY A 281 13.76 7.32 4.50
CA GLY A 281 15.07 7.44 3.86
C GLY A 281 16.24 7.67 4.83
N LEU A 282 15.97 7.94 6.11
CA LEU A 282 16.98 8.11 7.13
C LEU A 282 17.47 6.74 7.64
N ASP A 283 18.78 6.62 7.84
CA ASP A 283 19.41 5.34 8.21
C ASP A 283 18.91 4.79 9.54
N GLU A 284 18.48 5.66 10.45
CA GLU A 284 18.01 5.30 11.78
C GLU A 284 16.58 4.75 11.80
N VAL A 285 15.79 5.00 10.76
CA VAL A 285 14.35 4.72 10.74
C VAL A 285 14.08 3.33 10.16
N ALA A 286 13.31 2.53 10.89
CA ALA A 286 12.79 1.24 10.42
C ALA A 286 11.39 1.38 9.82
N GLU A 287 10.48 2.04 10.57
CA GLU A 287 9.09 2.23 10.13
C GLU A 287 8.61 3.64 10.51
N VAL A 288 7.68 4.16 9.73
CA VAL A 288 7.05 5.44 10.00
C VAL A 288 5.60 5.47 9.53
N VAL A 289 4.75 6.13 10.27
CA VAL A 289 3.41 6.54 9.84
C VAL A 289 3.21 8.02 10.12
N VAL A 290 2.69 8.74 9.14
CA VAL A 290 2.36 10.17 9.27
C VAL A 290 0.86 10.35 9.18
N VAL A 291 0.30 11.14 10.09
CA VAL A 291 -1.14 11.49 10.10
C VAL A 291 -1.33 12.98 10.34
N GLY A 292 -2.47 13.50 9.94
CA GLY A 292 -2.86 14.89 10.21
C GLY A 292 -3.42 15.05 11.62
N MET A 293 -2.80 15.94 12.39
CA MET A 293 -3.31 16.43 13.68
C MET A 293 -4.08 17.73 13.45
N PRO A 294 -5.27 17.92 14.03
CA PRO A 294 -5.99 19.18 13.92
C PRO A 294 -5.18 20.37 14.43
N ASP A 295 -5.19 21.46 13.67
CA ASP A 295 -4.53 22.71 14.02
C ASP A 295 -5.49 23.89 13.75
N PRO A 296 -5.71 24.79 14.74
CA PRO A 296 -6.68 25.89 14.62
C PRO A 296 -6.40 26.88 13.49
N LEU A 297 -5.13 27.05 13.09
CA LEU A 297 -4.72 28.03 12.09
C LEU A 297 -4.54 27.40 10.69
N ARG A 298 -4.07 26.17 10.65
CA ARG A 298 -3.67 25.49 9.39
C ARG A 298 -4.67 24.44 8.95
N GLY A 299 -5.70 24.15 9.74
CA GLY A 299 -6.62 23.04 9.56
C GLY A 299 -6.02 21.74 10.09
N GLU A 300 -4.92 21.30 9.52
CA GLU A 300 -4.13 20.15 10.00
C GLU A 300 -2.62 20.45 9.91
N VAL A 301 -1.86 19.76 10.77
CA VAL A 301 -0.40 19.67 10.68
C VAL A 301 0.05 18.21 10.74
N PRO A 302 1.07 17.80 9.99
CA PRO A 302 1.56 16.44 10.05
C PRO A 302 2.23 16.15 11.40
N VAL A 303 2.01 14.94 11.90
CA VAL A 303 2.75 14.33 13.01
C VAL A 303 3.21 12.94 12.60
N ALA A 304 4.43 12.56 12.99
CA ALA A 304 5.02 11.28 12.64
C ALA A 304 5.14 10.37 13.87
N PHE A 305 4.85 9.08 13.68
CA PHE A 305 5.18 8.01 14.63
C PHE A 305 6.26 7.16 13.99
N VAL A 306 7.41 7.05 14.66
CA VAL A 306 8.64 6.50 14.10
C VAL A 306 9.11 5.33 14.95
N VAL A 307 9.36 4.19 14.31
CA VAL A 307 10.06 3.04 14.89
C VAL A 307 11.51 3.08 14.41
N LEU A 308 12.45 3.04 15.32
CA LEU A 308 13.88 3.04 15.02
C LEU A 308 14.40 1.64 14.72
N LYS A 309 15.44 1.54 13.92
CA LYS A 309 16.22 0.31 13.75
C LYS A 309 16.93 -0.08 15.03
N SER A 310 17.23 -1.37 15.18
CA SER A 310 18.00 -1.88 16.30
C SER A 310 19.34 -1.12 16.42
N GLY A 311 19.71 -0.76 17.64
CA GLY A 311 20.93 0.00 17.95
C GLY A 311 20.79 1.52 17.97
N TYR A 312 19.65 2.07 17.55
CA TYR A 312 19.35 3.50 17.64
C TYR A 312 18.40 3.81 18.81
N LEU A 313 18.62 4.95 19.46
CA LEU A 313 17.79 5.40 20.58
C LEU A 313 17.16 6.77 20.28
N PRO A 314 15.92 7.01 20.76
CA PRO A 314 15.26 8.30 20.64
C PRO A 314 16.10 9.41 21.30
N ASN A 315 16.30 10.52 20.59
CA ASN A 315 16.93 11.72 21.12
C ASN A 315 16.47 12.97 20.35
N MET A 316 16.72 14.15 20.94
CA MET A 316 16.29 15.43 20.35
C MET A 316 17.02 15.78 19.04
N GLU A 317 18.24 15.28 18.86
CA GLU A 317 19.00 15.50 17.63
C GLU A 317 18.36 14.78 16.45
N LEU A 318 17.98 13.52 16.65
CA LEU A 318 17.28 12.71 15.64
C LEU A 318 15.89 13.29 15.31
N GLU A 319 15.15 13.76 16.34
CA GLU A 319 13.88 14.45 16.10
C GLU A 319 14.07 15.68 15.21
N ARG A 320 15.07 16.52 15.51
CA ARG A 320 15.41 17.69 14.68
C ARG A 320 15.83 17.28 13.26
N LYS A 321 16.67 16.26 13.12
CA LYS A 321 17.10 15.72 11.83
C LYS A 321 15.90 15.33 10.96
N ILE A 322 14.93 14.64 11.54
CA ILE A 322 13.68 14.24 10.84
C ILE A 322 12.88 15.47 10.40
N VAL A 323 12.67 16.42 11.29
CA VAL A 323 11.91 17.65 10.99
C VAL A 323 12.62 18.48 9.90
N ASP A 324 13.93 18.65 10.00
CA ASP A 324 14.72 19.43 9.06
C ASP A 324 14.74 18.76 7.67
N GLU A 325 14.81 17.43 7.58
CA GLU A 325 14.80 16.72 6.32
C GLU A 325 13.43 16.85 5.62
N VAL A 326 12.34 16.72 6.36
CA VAL A 326 10.98 16.97 5.83
C VAL A 326 10.86 18.41 5.34
N ARG A 327 11.32 19.38 6.15
CA ARG A 327 11.29 20.80 5.78
C ARG A 327 12.15 21.12 4.56
N ARG A 328 13.32 20.52 4.45
CA ARG A 328 14.21 20.67 3.30
C ARG A 328 13.57 20.19 2.00
N ARG A 329 12.81 19.08 2.07
CA ARG A 329 12.20 18.46 0.89
C ARG A 329 10.88 19.10 0.45
N PHE A 330 10.04 19.50 1.41
CA PHE A 330 8.69 20.03 1.15
C PHE A 330 8.53 21.52 1.45
N GLY A 331 9.53 22.15 2.03
CA GLY A 331 9.43 23.55 2.46
C GLY A 331 8.59 23.72 3.73
N ALA A 332 8.27 24.97 4.07
CA ALA A 332 7.54 25.33 5.27
C ALA A 332 6.06 24.86 5.32
N ILE A 333 5.55 24.36 4.21
CA ILE A 333 4.18 23.86 4.11
C ILE A 333 4.00 22.54 4.86
N ALA A 334 5.03 21.66 4.82
CA ALA A 334 5.05 20.41 5.56
C ALA A 334 5.64 20.63 6.96
N ASP A 335 4.96 21.44 7.77
CA ASP A 335 5.34 21.74 9.15
C ASP A 335 5.13 20.49 10.03
N LEU A 336 6.11 19.56 9.99
CA LEU A 336 6.07 18.37 10.83
C LEU A 336 6.12 18.80 12.30
N ARG A 337 4.95 18.78 12.95
CA ARG A 337 4.77 19.39 14.27
C ARG A 337 5.39 18.59 15.40
N ARG A 338 5.39 17.26 15.30
CA ARG A 338 5.94 16.35 16.30
C ARG A 338 6.38 15.04 15.66
N VAL A 339 7.41 14.46 16.26
CA VAL A 339 7.86 13.09 16.01
C VAL A 339 7.71 12.32 17.32
N TYR A 340 6.90 11.27 17.28
CA TYR A 340 6.74 10.34 18.40
C TYR A 340 7.56 9.09 18.09
N PHE A 341 8.50 8.76 18.96
CA PHE A 341 9.23 7.49 18.87
C PHE A 341 8.43 6.43 19.61
N VAL A 342 8.19 5.30 18.93
CA VAL A 342 7.38 4.18 19.43
C VAL A 342 8.08 2.85 19.13
N ASN A 343 7.76 1.81 19.89
CA ASN A 343 8.36 0.50 19.70
C ASN A 343 7.75 -0.26 18.52
N ALA A 344 6.47 -0.04 18.24
CA ALA A 344 5.76 -0.64 17.12
C ALA A 344 4.65 0.27 16.60
N LEU A 345 4.24 0.05 15.34
CA LEU A 345 3.05 0.67 14.77
C LEU A 345 1.87 -0.32 14.81
N PRO A 346 0.61 0.17 14.96
CA PRO A 346 -0.55 -0.70 15.02
C PRO A 346 -0.81 -1.35 13.65
N LYS A 347 -0.79 -2.66 13.63
CA LYS A 347 -1.01 -3.48 12.43
C LYS A 347 -2.11 -4.50 12.70
N THR A 348 -2.80 -4.90 11.65
CA THR A 348 -3.66 -6.08 11.70
C THR A 348 -2.80 -7.34 11.80
N ARG A 349 -3.39 -8.46 12.22
CA ARG A 349 -2.72 -9.79 12.24
C ARG A 349 -2.12 -10.19 10.89
N THR A 350 -2.58 -9.59 9.80
CA THR A 350 -2.05 -9.78 8.44
C THR A 350 -0.99 -8.74 8.06
N GLY A 351 -0.49 -7.96 9.01
CA GLY A 351 0.58 -6.99 8.84
C GLY A 351 0.15 -5.65 8.21
N LYS A 352 -1.14 -5.41 7.95
CA LYS A 352 -1.59 -4.13 7.37
C LYS A 352 -1.60 -3.04 8.43
N LEU A 353 -0.93 -1.91 8.15
CA LEU A 353 -0.91 -0.74 9.01
C LEU A 353 -2.32 -0.15 9.22
N MET A 354 -2.69 0.07 10.47
CA MET A 354 -3.99 0.62 10.87
C MET A 354 -3.93 2.16 11.01
N ARG A 355 -3.65 2.86 9.90
CA ARG A 355 -3.51 4.32 9.86
C ARG A 355 -4.75 5.05 10.42
N SER A 356 -5.95 4.55 10.15
CA SER A 356 -7.19 5.11 10.68
C SER A 356 -7.25 5.14 12.21
N LEU A 357 -6.68 4.11 12.85
CA LEU A 357 -6.57 4.02 14.32
C LEU A 357 -5.61 5.10 14.86
N VAL A 358 -4.42 5.24 14.26
CA VAL A 358 -3.46 6.29 14.64
C VAL A 358 -4.07 7.68 14.48
N ARG A 359 -4.77 7.92 13.36
CA ARG A 359 -5.45 9.18 13.11
C ARG A 359 -6.56 9.47 14.12
N ALA A 360 -7.36 8.47 14.50
CA ALA A 360 -8.40 8.63 15.52
C ALA A 360 -7.80 8.98 16.88
N LEU A 361 -6.72 8.30 17.29
CA LEU A 361 -6.00 8.59 18.53
C LEU A 361 -5.48 10.03 18.58
N VAL A 362 -4.84 10.51 17.51
CA VAL A 362 -4.30 11.87 17.41
C VAL A 362 -5.39 12.93 17.46
N ARG A 363 -6.56 12.61 16.92
CA ARG A 363 -7.73 13.54 16.92
C ARG A 363 -8.58 13.46 18.18
N GLY A 364 -8.32 12.52 19.08
CA GLY A 364 -9.20 12.25 20.22
C GLY A 364 -10.61 11.82 19.80
N ALA A 365 -10.73 11.21 18.62
CA ALA A 365 -11.99 10.72 18.07
C ALA A 365 -12.31 9.30 18.56
N GLU A 366 -13.55 8.87 18.35
CA GLU A 366 -13.95 7.48 18.58
C GLU A 366 -13.07 6.55 17.76
N LEU A 367 -12.53 5.50 18.42
CA LEU A 367 -11.64 4.56 17.76
C LEU A 367 -12.43 3.66 16.82
N PRO A 368 -11.90 3.40 15.60
CA PRO A 368 -12.49 2.38 14.73
C PRO A 368 -12.39 1.00 15.39
N ASP A 369 -13.15 0.02 14.88
CA ASP A 369 -12.98 -1.37 15.28
C ASP A 369 -11.54 -1.82 14.97
N TYR A 370 -10.83 -2.28 16.00
CA TYR A 370 -9.47 -2.80 15.93
C TYR A 370 -9.34 -4.21 16.53
N SER A 371 -10.44 -4.96 16.59
CA SER A 371 -10.47 -6.34 17.10
C SER A 371 -9.52 -7.31 16.36
N ASN A 372 -9.09 -6.95 15.15
CA ASN A 372 -8.12 -7.68 14.34
C ASN A 372 -6.68 -7.17 14.47
N ILE A 373 -6.40 -6.31 15.44
CA ILE A 373 -5.01 -5.85 15.71
C ILE A 373 -4.14 -7.02 16.14
N GLU A 374 -2.87 -6.98 15.74
CA GLU A 374 -1.88 -7.99 16.11
C GLU A 374 -1.52 -7.91 17.60
N ASP A 375 -1.31 -6.69 18.10
CA ASP A 375 -0.93 -6.43 19.50
C ASP A 375 -1.67 -5.19 20.04
N GLU A 376 -2.57 -5.39 20.98
CA GLU A 376 -3.33 -4.31 21.62
C GLU A 376 -2.47 -3.38 22.48
N SER A 377 -1.31 -3.84 22.98
CA SER A 377 -0.42 -3.04 23.81
C SER A 377 0.12 -1.80 23.07
N VAL A 378 0.22 -1.89 21.75
CA VAL A 378 0.63 -0.77 20.88
C VAL A 378 -0.35 0.40 20.98
N VAL A 379 -1.64 0.13 21.13
CA VAL A 379 -2.66 1.19 21.28
C VAL A 379 -2.46 1.97 22.56
N GLU A 380 -2.15 1.27 23.66
CA GLU A 380 -1.89 1.89 24.96
C GLU A 380 -0.56 2.71 24.94
N GLU A 381 0.46 2.20 24.25
CA GLU A 381 1.70 2.96 24.03
C GLU A 381 1.43 4.26 23.27
N LEU A 382 0.69 4.19 22.16
CA LEU A 382 0.33 5.37 21.37
C LEU A 382 -0.46 6.40 22.19
N LYS A 383 -1.44 5.97 22.98
CA LYS A 383 -2.19 6.86 23.88
C LYS A 383 -1.27 7.58 24.86
N ARG A 384 -0.29 6.86 25.43
CA ARG A 384 0.67 7.39 26.39
C ARG A 384 1.56 8.47 25.76
N VAL A 385 2.20 8.17 24.61
CA VAL A 385 3.08 9.12 23.93
C VAL A 385 2.34 10.35 23.40
N ILE A 386 1.12 10.19 22.92
CA ILE A 386 0.27 11.31 22.46
C ILE A 386 -0.11 12.22 23.63
N SER A 387 -0.46 11.64 24.80
CA SER A 387 -0.85 12.42 25.99
C SER A 387 0.32 13.08 26.73
N GLY A 388 1.57 12.80 26.33
CA GLY A 388 2.78 13.29 27.02
C GLY A 388 2.97 12.71 28.43
N LYS A 389 2.29 11.61 28.74
CA LYS A 389 2.50 10.86 29.99
C LYS A 389 3.62 9.86 29.75
N THR A 390 4.81 10.16 30.25
CA THR A 390 5.97 9.23 30.33
C THR A 390 5.70 8.13 31.32
#